data_6897b906420c03fbf98a394f4f58a20a
#
_entry.id   6897b906420c03fbf98a394f4f58a20a
#
_cell.length_a   1.000
_cell.length_b   1.000
_cell.length_c   1.000
_cell.angle_alpha   90.00
_cell.angle_beta   90.00
_cell.angle_gamma   90.00
#
_symmetry.space_group_name_H-M   'P 1'
#
loop_
_entity.id
_entity.type
_entity.pdbx_description
1 polymer ?
#
loop_
_entity_poly.entity_id
_entity_poly.type
_entity_poly.pdbx_seq_one_letter_code
_entity_poly.pdbx_strand_id
1 'polypeptide(L)'
;MAKNKETPRKIVTKKHIARQEREHKQIKAVTITAGVIIAVAVVILAYALISSFVIKPNRVVASVGDTRIKASKFDSEVRYTRLNMINNASQYAQYAQMFGEMGSSFLQTAQGMVNQLNDSTTMGRTVIDSMIDDVLIQEEAAKLNISVSKSELSKSIEDAFGFHPDPTTTPTVTGTPV
;
A
#
# COMPACT_ATOMS: atom_id res chain seq x y z
N MET A 1 40.40 -57.29 43.41
CA MET A 1 39.70 -56.59 44.50
C MET A 1 39.29 -55.22 43.99
N ALA A 2 38.04 -55.10 43.57
CA ALA A 2 37.47 -53.82 43.06
C ALA A 2 36.83 -53.07 44.25
N LYS A 3 37.37 -51.92 44.56
CA LYS A 3 36.96 -51.07 45.67
C LYS A 3 35.72 -50.26 45.21
N ASN A 4 34.54 -50.67 45.70
CA ASN A 4 33.25 -49.99 45.44
C ASN A 4 33.29 -48.61 46.12
N LYS A 5 33.33 -47.53 45.34
CA LYS A 5 33.18 -46.14 45.81
C LYS A 5 31.73 -45.86 46.05
N GLU A 6 31.24 -45.99 47.26
CA GLU A 6 29.92 -45.49 47.66
C GLU A 6 29.91 -43.98 47.59
N THR A 7 29.07 -43.45 46.70
CA THR A 7 28.74 -42.02 46.61
C THR A 7 27.92 -41.58 47.84
N PRO A 8 28.35 -40.52 48.56
CA PRO A 8 27.68 -40.12 49.81
C PRO A 8 26.24 -39.64 49.44
N ARG A 9 25.23 -40.26 50.08
CA ARG A 9 23.83 -39.82 49.99
C ARG A 9 23.72 -38.41 50.55
N LYS A 10 23.32 -37.45 49.70
CA LYS A 10 23.06 -36.09 50.09
C LYS A 10 21.94 -36.07 51.14
N ILE A 11 22.24 -35.74 52.38
CA ILE A 11 21.26 -35.60 53.46
C ILE A 11 20.47 -34.29 53.20
N VAL A 12 19.27 -34.42 52.67
CA VAL A 12 18.35 -33.28 52.39
C VAL A 12 17.64 -32.93 53.69
N THR A 13 18.07 -31.87 54.36
CA THR A 13 17.46 -31.39 55.61
C THR A 13 16.11 -30.72 55.31
N LYS A 14 15.10 -30.84 56.20
CA LYS A 14 13.77 -30.22 56.07
C LYS A 14 13.82 -28.73 55.69
N LYS A 15 14.85 -28.02 56.10
CA LYS A 15 15.09 -26.61 55.80
C LYS A 15 15.42 -26.37 54.31
N HIS A 16 16.12 -27.33 53.68
CA HIS A 16 16.41 -27.28 52.23
C HIS A 16 15.17 -27.54 51.38
N ILE A 17 14.32 -28.46 51.81
CA ILE A 17 13.07 -28.77 51.11
C ILE A 17 12.13 -27.56 51.12
N ALA A 18 11.95 -26.91 52.28
CA ALA A 18 11.10 -25.73 52.42
C ALA A 18 11.60 -24.50 51.61
N ARG A 19 12.94 -24.41 51.40
CA ARG A 19 13.53 -23.37 50.60
C ARG A 19 13.34 -23.64 49.10
N GLN A 20 13.51 -24.86 48.65
CA GLN A 20 13.24 -25.29 47.28
C GLN A 20 11.77 -25.13 46.90
N GLU A 21 10.84 -25.44 47.78
CA GLU A 21 9.41 -25.24 47.50
C GLU A 21 9.05 -23.77 47.32
N ARG A 22 9.65 -22.87 48.12
CA ARG A 22 9.46 -21.42 47.95
C ARG A 22 10.06 -20.92 46.65
N GLU A 23 11.27 -21.36 46.29
CA GLU A 23 11.93 -21.02 45.05
C GLU A 23 11.13 -21.53 43.83
N HIS A 24 10.62 -22.76 43.88
CA HIS A 24 9.77 -23.30 42.84
C HIS A 24 8.45 -22.53 42.67
N LYS A 25 7.82 -22.10 43.79
CA LYS A 25 6.60 -21.27 43.71
C LYS A 25 6.89 -19.89 43.14
N GLN A 26 8.00 -19.28 43.50
CA GLN A 26 8.44 -17.99 42.95
C GLN A 26 8.78 -18.09 41.47
N ILE A 27 9.51 -19.09 41.04
CA ILE A 27 9.86 -19.34 39.65
C ILE A 27 8.58 -19.57 38.82
N LYS A 28 7.65 -20.40 39.31
CA LYS A 28 6.34 -20.60 38.63
C LYS A 28 5.57 -19.30 38.51
N ALA A 29 5.48 -18.49 39.57
CA ALA A 29 4.77 -17.21 39.53
C ALA A 29 5.42 -16.27 38.50
N VAL A 30 6.76 -16.13 38.50
CA VAL A 30 7.48 -15.29 37.52
C VAL A 30 7.29 -15.79 36.09
N THR A 31 7.38 -17.12 35.88
CA THR A 31 7.17 -17.71 34.54
C THR A 31 5.74 -17.48 34.04
N ILE A 32 4.73 -17.65 34.90
CA ILE A 32 3.33 -17.41 34.52
C ILE A 32 3.12 -15.92 34.21
N THR A 33 3.65 -15.02 35.05
CA THR A 33 3.53 -13.57 34.81
C THR A 33 4.21 -13.17 33.53
N ALA A 34 5.43 -13.66 33.27
CA ALA A 34 6.12 -13.41 32.01
C ALA A 34 5.34 -13.96 30.80
N GLY A 35 4.79 -15.17 30.92
CA GLY A 35 3.94 -15.77 29.90
C GLY A 35 2.68 -14.93 29.60
N VAL A 36 2.02 -14.41 30.62
CA VAL A 36 0.85 -13.53 30.45
C VAL A 36 1.23 -12.22 29.76
N ILE A 37 2.35 -11.61 30.12
CA ILE A 37 2.82 -10.36 29.48
C ILE A 37 3.10 -10.61 27.99
N ILE A 38 3.79 -11.71 27.68
CA ILE A 38 4.07 -12.08 26.28
C ILE A 38 2.78 -12.34 25.51
N ALA A 39 1.83 -13.08 26.11
CA ALA A 39 0.55 -13.35 25.47
C ALA A 39 -0.24 -12.05 25.16
N VAL A 40 -0.29 -11.11 26.11
CA VAL A 40 -0.92 -9.79 25.90
C VAL A 40 -0.22 -9.02 24.79
N ALA A 41 1.10 -9.00 24.77
CA ALA A 41 1.86 -8.33 23.69
C ALA A 41 1.57 -8.94 22.32
N VAL A 42 1.50 -10.27 22.22
CA VAL A 42 1.15 -10.96 20.96
C VAL A 42 -0.27 -10.61 20.51
N VAL A 43 -1.25 -10.56 21.41
CA VAL A 43 -2.63 -10.18 21.08
C VAL A 43 -2.69 -8.74 20.55
N ILE A 44 -1.99 -7.80 21.18
CA ILE A 44 -1.94 -6.40 20.73
C ILE A 44 -1.32 -6.30 19.34
N LEU A 45 -0.22 -7.01 19.09
CA LEU A 45 0.43 -7.04 17.78
C LEU A 45 -0.48 -7.67 16.72
N ALA A 46 -1.13 -8.78 17.02
CA ALA A 46 -2.08 -9.43 16.11
C ALA A 46 -3.25 -8.50 15.76
N TYR A 47 -3.81 -7.83 16.77
CA TYR A 47 -4.87 -6.83 16.55
C TYR A 47 -4.40 -5.66 15.67
N ALA A 48 -3.20 -5.14 15.91
CA ALA A 48 -2.63 -4.05 15.11
C ALA A 48 -2.44 -4.46 13.63
N LEU A 49 -1.95 -5.69 13.39
CA LEU A 49 -1.80 -6.25 12.05
C LEU A 49 -3.16 -6.41 11.37
N ILE A 50 -4.12 -7.06 12.01
CA ILE A 50 -5.48 -7.25 11.46
C ILE A 50 -6.13 -5.89 11.17
N SER A 51 -6.01 -4.94 12.09
CA SER A 51 -6.54 -3.59 11.90
C SER A 51 -5.93 -2.89 10.68
N SER A 52 -4.61 -3.00 10.49
CA SER A 52 -3.90 -2.33 9.39
C SER A 52 -4.13 -2.97 8.03
N PHE A 53 -4.16 -4.30 7.96
CA PHE A 53 -4.23 -5.02 6.68
C PHE A 53 -5.65 -5.42 6.26
N VAL A 54 -6.59 -5.51 7.20
CA VAL A 54 -7.96 -5.97 6.91
C VAL A 54 -8.99 -4.88 7.14
N ILE A 55 -8.99 -4.26 8.32
CA ILE A 55 -10.07 -3.35 8.71
C ILE A 55 -9.96 -2.01 7.97
N LYS A 56 -8.79 -1.35 8.04
CA LYS A 56 -8.60 -0.03 7.44
C LYS A 56 -8.80 -0.01 5.92
N PRO A 57 -8.23 -0.95 5.12
CA PRO A 57 -8.40 -0.95 3.68
C PRO A 57 -9.84 -1.20 3.22
N ASN A 58 -10.63 -1.92 4.01
CA ASN A 58 -12.03 -2.24 3.69
C ASN A 58 -13.05 -1.20 4.16
N ARG A 59 -12.61 -0.13 4.84
CA ARG A 59 -13.53 0.96 5.23
C ARG A 59 -14.08 1.65 3.99
N VAL A 60 -15.37 1.96 4.04
CA VAL A 60 -16.04 2.76 3.00
C VAL A 60 -15.70 4.23 3.24
N VAL A 61 -15.18 4.92 2.23
CA VAL A 61 -14.86 6.36 2.25
C VAL A 61 -15.93 7.19 1.59
N ALA A 62 -16.63 6.63 0.57
CA ALA A 62 -17.78 7.24 -0.07
C ALA A 62 -18.73 6.16 -0.62
N SER A 63 -19.96 6.51 -0.91
CA SER A 63 -20.93 5.65 -1.60
C SER A 63 -21.74 6.46 -2.61
N VAL A 64 -21.97 5.86 -3.76
CA VAL A 64 -22.81 6.40 -4.83
C VAL A 64 -23.86 5.34 -5.14
N GLY A 65 -25.13 5.62 -4.86
CA GLY A 65 -26.16 4.58 -4.93
C GLY A 65 -25.80 3.36 -4.10
N ASP A 66 -25.76 2.20 -4.73
CA ASP A 66 -25.37 0.92 -4.10
C ASP A 66 -23.86 0.65 -4.17
N THR A 67 -23.13 1.45 -4.93
CA THR A 67 -21.68 1.28 -5.14
C THR A 67 -20.88 1.92 -4.01
N ARG A 68 -20.03 1.13 -3.36
CA ARG A 68 -19.20 1.57 -2.22
C ARG A 68 -17.74 1.75 -2.64
N ILE A 69 -17.21 2.94 -2.40
CA ILE A 69 -15.80 3.26 -2.62
C ILE A 69 -15.03 2.92 -1.35
N LYS A 70 -14.13 1.94 -1.44
CA LYS A 70 -13.31 1.47 -0.32
C LYS A 70 -12.03 2.31 -0.18
N ALA A 71 -11.52 2.40 1.05
CA ALA A 71 -10.29 3.11 1.36
C ALA A 71 -9.08 2.58 0.57
N SER A 72 -9.00 1.27 0.32
CA SER A 72 -7.93 0.69 -0.48
C SER A 72 -7.93 1.18 -1.93
N LYS A 73 -9.11 1.29 -2.56
CA LYS A 73 -9.23 1.81 -3.92
C LYS A 73 -8.91 3.30 -3.95
N PHE A 74 -9.42 4.06 -2.98
CA PHE A 74 -9.12 5.47 -2.84
C PHE A 74 -7.61 5.74 -2.65
N ASP A 75 -6.93 4.99 -1.77
CA ASP A 75 -5.49 5.14 -1.56
C ASP A 75 -4.68 4.84 -2.83
N SER A 76 -5.08 3.82 -3.60
CA SER A 76 -4.44 3.50 -4.88
C SER A 76 -4.63 4.62 -5.89
N GLU A 77 -5.82 5.21 -5.97
CA GLU A 77 -6.13 6.31 -6.87
C GLU A 77 -5.38 7.60 -6.49
N VAL A 78 -5.30 7.89 -5.19
CA VAL A 78 -4.48 9.01 -4.69
C VAL A 78 -3.01 8.83 -5.10
N ARG A 79 -2.46 7.64 -4.94
CA ARG A 79 -1.05 7.38 -5.33
C ARG A 79 -0.84 7.54 -6.83
N TYR A 80 -1.75 7.03 -7.64
CA TYR A 80 -1.69 7.16 -9.08
C TYR A 80 -1.77 8.63 -9.52
N THR A 81 -2.74 9.37 -9.00
CA THR A 81 -2.92 10.81 -9.30
C THR A 81 -1.70 11.62 -8.88
N ARG A 82 -1.14 11.34 -7.68
CA ARG A 82 0.10 12.00 -7.23
C ARG A 82 1.28 11.71 -8.15
N LEU A 83 1.45 10.46 -8.57
CA LEU A 83 2.54 10.08 -9.48
C LEU A 83 2.42 10.80 -10.83
N ASN A 84 1.23 10.82 -11.40
CA ASN A 84 0.97 11.53 -12.65
C ASN A 84 1.21 13.03 -12.51
N MET A 85 0.78 13.63 -11.42
CA MET A 85 0.99 15.06 -11.16
C MET A 85 2.49 15.40 -10.99
N ILE A 86 3.27 14.54 -10.32
CA ILE A 86 4.72 14.69 -10.20
C ILE A 86 5.38 14.62 -11.59
N ASN A 87 5.00 13.63 -12.41
CA ASN A 87 5.54 13.47 -13.75
C ASN A 87 5.21 14.69 -14.63
N ASN A 88 3.96 15.16 -14.59
CA ASN A 88 3.53 16.34 -15.32
C ASN A 88 4.27 17.60 -14.84
N ALA A 89 4.38 17.82 -13.52
CA ALA A 89 5.13 18.95 -12.97
C ALA A 89 6.60 18.95 -13.43
N SER A 90 7.22 17.77 -13.43
CA SER A 90 8.60 17.60 -13.91
C SER A 90 8.72 17.92 -15.40
N GLN A 91 7.74 17.50 -16.21
CA GLN A 91 7.70 17.79 -17.64
C GLN A 91 7.52 19.29 -17.91
N TYR A 92 6.60 19.94 -17.20
CA TYR A 92 6.44 21.39 -17.32
C TYR A 92 7.69 22.16 -16.87
N ALA A 93 8.37 21.70 -15.83
CA ALA A 93 9.65 22.30 -15.42
C ALA A 93 10.76 22.14 -16.48
N GLN A 94 10.79 21.02 -17.19
CA GLN A 94 11.70 20.82 -18.33
C GLN A 94 11.37 21.76 -19.49
N TYR A 95 10.10 21.92 -19.82
CA TYR A 95 9.67 22.87 -20.86
C TYR A 95 10.04 24.31 -20.47
N ALA A 96 9.87 24.69 -19.19
CA ALA A 96 10.30 25.99 -18.72
C ALA A 96 11.80 26.25 -18.98
N GLN A 97 12.64 25.25 -18.75
CA GLN A 97 14.08 25.35 -19.02
C GLN A 97 14.39 25.44 -20.54
N MET A 98 13.66 24.69 -21.36
CA MET A 98 13.86 24.66 -22.80
C MET A 98 13.49 25.99 -23.47
N PHE A 99 12.40 26.64 -23.01
CA PHE A 99 11.91 27.89 -23.60
C PHE A 99 12.47 29.17 -22.94
N GLY A 100 13.35 29.06 -21.94
CA GLY A 100 13.99 30.19 -21.27
C GLY A 100 12.98 31.23 -20.74
N GLU A 101 13.11 32.49 -21.12
CA GLU A 101 12.22 33.57 -20.65
C GLU A 101 10.73 33.34 -21.01
N MET A 102 10.45 32.72 -22.16
CA MET A 102 9.08 32.35 -22.56
C MET A 102 8.52 31.16 -21.77
N GLY A 103 9.37 30.46 -21.04
CA GLY A 103 9.00 29.29 -20.22
C GLY A 103 8.38 29.62 -18.88
N SER A 104 8.24 30.90 -18.50
CA SER A 104 7.76 31.32 -17.18
C SER A 104 6.35 30.79 -16.84
N SER A 105 5.43 30.69 -17.82
CA SER A 105 4.10 30.12 -17.66
C SER A 105 4.15 28.62 -17.33
N PHE A 106 5.07 27.87 -17.93
CA PHE A 106 5.26 26.45 -17.64
C PHE A 106 5.79 26.26 -16.21
N LEU A 107 6.73 27.11 -15.79
CA LEU A 107 7.25 27.06 -14.40
C LEU A 107 6.14 27.36 -13.37
N GLN A 108 5.31 28.34 -13.64
CA GLN A 108 4.15 28.67 -12.78
C GLN A 108 3.17 27.50 -12.70
N THR A 109 2.90 26.83 -13.82
CA THR A 109 2.05 25.64 -13.86
C THR A 109 2.66 24.50 -13.02
N ALA A 110 3.95 24.24 -13.18
CA ALA A 110 4.65 23.22 -12.38
C ALA A 110 4.59 23.53 -10.88
N GLN A 111 4.81 24.78 -10.48
CA GLN A 111 4.68 25.21 -9.08
C GLN A 111 3.27 25.04 -8.54
N GLY A 112 2.25 25.36 -9.34
CA GLY A 112 0.84 25.13 -9.01
C GLY A 112 0.56 23.66 -8.70
N MET A 113 1.07 22.75 -9.52
CA MET A 113 0.95 21.28 -9.30
C MET A 113 1.66 20.85 -8.02
N VAL A 114 2.86 21.37 -7.74
CA VAL A 114 3.60 21.09 -6.50
C VAL A 114 2.83 21.57 -5.27
N ASN A 115 2.21 22.74 -5.34
CA ASN A 115 1.38 23.25 -4.25
C ASN A 115 0.16 22.35 -3.99
N GLN A 116 -0.50 21.86 -5.04
CA GLN A 116 -1.59 20.88 -4.90
C GLN A 116 -1.13 19.56 -4.29
N LEU A 117 0.07 19.08 -4.65
CA LEU A 117 0.66 17.87 -4.05
C LEU A 117 0.91 18.01 -2.54
N ASN A 118 1.17 19.21 -2.06
CA ASN A 118 1.40 19.51 -0.64
C ASN A 118 0.08 19.68 0.14
N ASP A 119 -1.03 19.97 -0.53
CA ASP A 119 -2.36 20.04 0.08
C ASP A 119 -3.07 18.68 -0.01
N SER A 120 -2.86 17.85 1.01
CA SER A 120 -3.47 16.52 1.08
C SER A 120 -5.00 16.54 1.15
N THR A 121 -5.60 17.61 1.68
CA THR A 121 -7.06 17.75 1.79
C THR A 121 -7.68 18.02 0.43
N THR A 122 -7.16 18.99 -0.29
CA THR A 122 -7.60 19.30 -1.65
C THR A 122 -7.36 18.12 -2.59
N MET A 123 -6.18 17.51 -2.53
CA MET A 123 -5.86 16.31 -3.30
C MET A 123 -6.86 15.16 -3.02
N GLY A 124 -7.11 14.87 -1.75
CA GLY A 124 -8.06 13.82 -1.38
C GLY A 124 -9.48 14.08 -1.87
N ARG A 125 -9.92 15.33 -1.81
CA ARG A 125 -11.24 15.74 -2.32
C ARG A 125 -11.31 15.59 -3.85
N THR A 126 -10.32 16.09 -4.57
CA THR A 126 -10.27 15.95 -6.04
C THR A 126 -10.34 14.49 -6.47
N VAL A 127 -9.61 13.62 -5.81
CA VAL A 127 -9.60 12.19 -6.13
C VAL A 127 -10.96 11.54 -5.83
N ILE A 128 -11.56 11.85 -4.67
CA ILE A 128 -12.85 11.25 -4.33
C ILE A 128 -13.96 11.72 -5.25
N ASP A 129 -13.96 13.00 -5.65
CA ASP A 129 -14.91 13.56 -6.60
C ASP A 129 -14.77 12.86 -7.97
N SER A 130 -13.55 12.70 -8.48
CA SER A 130 -13.29 11.94 -9.71
C SER A 130 -13.75 10.49 -9.63
N MET A 131 -13.54 9.81 -8.50
CA MET A 131 -14.02 8.44 -8.31
C MET A 131 -15.54 8.34 -8.25
N ILE A 132 -16.22 9.36 -7.72
CA ILE A 132 -17.69 9.46 -7.73
C ILE A 132 -18.18 9.63 -9.16
N ASP A 133 -17.58 10.54 -9.92
CA ASP A 133 -17.92 10.77 -11.33
C ASP A 133 -17.72 9.49 -12.17
N ASP A 134 -16.63 8.75 -11.97
CA ASP A 134 -16.40 7.48 -12.63
C ASP A 134 -17.51 6.45 -12.34
N VAL A 135 -17.98 6.37 -11.10
CA VAL A 135 -19.10 5.48 -10.73
C VAL A 135 -20.39 5.92 -11.42
N LEU A 136 -20.69 7.22 -11.41
CA LEU A 136 -21.89 7.76 -12.08
C LEU A 136 -21.86 7.50 -13.59
N ILE A 137 -20.71 7.69 -14.24
CA ILE A 137 -20.53 7.39 -15.66
C ILE A 137 -20.74 5.90 -15.93
N GLN A 138 -20.21 5.02 -15.10
CA GLN A 138 -20.38 3.56 -15.24
C GLN A 138 -21.86 3.15 -15.06
N GLU A 139 -22.54 3.72 -14.07
CA GLU A 139 -23.97 3.45 -13.84
C GLU A 139 -24.82 3.92 -15.00
N GLU A 140 -24.52 5.10 -15.55
CA GLU A 140 -25.27 5.63 -16.70
C GLU A 140 -24.99 4.86 -17.99
N ALA A 141 -23.74 4.48 -18.24
CA ALA A 141 -23.36 3.62 -19.35
C ALA A 141 -24.09 2.27 -19.28
N ALA A 142 -24.21 1.69 -18.09
CA ALA A 142 -24.96 0.44 -17.90
C ALA A 142 -26.46 0.58 -18.22
N LYS A 143 -27.09 1.70 -17.83
CA LYS A 143 -28.50 2.00 -18.17
C LYS A 143 -28.71 2.17 -19.67
N LEU A 144 -27.73 2.76 -20.35
CA LEU A 144 -27.75 2.96 -21.81
C LEU A 144 -27.30 1.72 -22.59
N ASN A 145 -27.00 0.59 -21.92
CA ASN A 145 -26.45 -0.62 -22.50
C ASN A 145 -25.14 -0.40 -23.29
N ILE A 146 -24.35 0.58 -22.88
CA ILE A 146 -23.02 0.82 -23.43
C ILE A 146 -22.05 -0.16 -22.78
N SER A 147 -21.38 -0.98 -23.57
CA SER A 147 -20.38 -1.93 -23.09
C SER A 147 -19.15 -1.89 -24.00
N VAL A 148 -17.99 -2.01 -23.39
CA VAL A 148 -16.71 -2.12 -24.10
C VAL A 148 -16.27 -3.58 -24.07
N SER A 149 -15.91 -4.14 -25.23
CA SER A 149 -15.42 -5.50 -25.33
C SER A 149 -14.02 -5.62 -24.72
N LYS A 150 -13.65 -6.83 -24.26
CA LYS A 150 -12.31 -7.08 -23.74
C LYS A 150 -11.20 -6.79 -24.76
N SER A 151 -11.47 -7.03 -26.05
CA SER A 151 -10.52 -6.76 -27.14
C SER A 151 -10.30 -5.26 -27.35
N GLU A 152 -11.35 -4.46 -27.30
CA GLU A 152 -11.24 -2.99 -27.38
C GLU A 152 -10.48 -2.43 -26.18
N LEU A 153 -10.79 -2.92 -24.98
CA LEU A 153 -10.06 -2.52 -23.76
C LEU A 153 -8.58 -2.88 -23.85
N SER A 154 -8.25 -4.11 -24.26
CA SER A 154 -6.85 -4.56 -24.41
C SER A 154 -6.12 -3.67 -25.41
N LYS A 155 -6.72 -3.44 -26.57
CA LYS A 155 -6.14 -2.57 -27.59
C LYS A 155 -5.93 -1.13 -27.10
N SER A 156 -6.90 -0.58 -26.38
CA SER A 156 -6.77 0.77 -25.82
C SER A 156 -5.63 0.87 -24.78
N ILE A 157 -5.43 -0.21 -23.98
CA ILE A 157 -4.32 -0.28 -23.04
C ILE A 157 -2.99 -0.39 -23.81
N GLU A 158 -2.90 -1.26 -24.81
CA GLU A 158 -1.72 -1.42 -25.65
C GLU A 158 -1.33 -0.11 -26.32
N ASP A 159 -2.28 0.59 -26.92
CA ASP A 159 -2.07 1.90 -27.55
C ASP A 159 -1.61 2.96 -26.53
N ALA A 160 -2.19 2.99 -25.31
CA ALA A 160 -1.82 3.94 -24.27
C ALA A 160 -0.39 3.74 -23.75
N PHE A 161 0.12 2.50 -23.78
CA PHE A 161 1.49 2.17 -23.39
C PHE A 161 2.47 2.06 -24.58
N GLY A 162 2.01 2.34 -25.80
CA GLY A 162 2.82 2.23 -27.01
C GLY A 162 3.24 0.79 -27.33
N PHE A 163 2.50 -0.19 -26.82
CA PHE A 163 2.76 -1.61 -27.07
C PHE A 163 1.96 -2.07 -28.30
N HIS A 164 2.67 -2.33 -29.39
CA HIS A 164 2.09 -2.87 -30.61
C HIS A 164 2.66 -4.26 -30.86
N PRO A 165 1.92 -5.33 -30.57
CA PRO A 165 2.39 -6.71 -30.72
C PRO A 165 2.69 -7.08 -32.18
N ASP A 166 1.99 -6.47 -33.13
CA ASP A 166 2.31 -6.61 -34.55
C ASP A 166 3.38 -5.60 -34.97
N PRO A 167 4.52 -6.02 -35.53
CA PRO A 167 5.52 -5.11 -36.06
C PRO A 167 4.87 -4.33 -37.20
N THR A 168 4.47 -3.09 -36.93
CA THR A 168 4.09 -2.15 -37.97
C THR A 168 5.31 -2.09 -38.90
N THR A 169 5.15 -2.55 -40.12
CA THR A 169 6.21 -2.46 -41.14
C THR A 169 6.60 -1.00 -41.24
N THR A 170 7.72 -0.66 -40.65
CA THR A 170 8.31 0.67 -40.79
C THR A 170 8.35 0.98 -42.29
N PRO A 171 7.70 2.06 -42.78
CA PRO A 171 7.76 2.35 -44.19
C PRO A 171 9.25 2.50 -44.59
N THR A 172 9.71 1.57 -45.40
CA THR A 172 11.07 1.62 -45.97
C THR A 172 11.11 2.89 -46.80
N VAL A 173 11.87 3.89 -46.37
CA VAL A 173 12.16 5.07 -47.15
C VAL A 173 12.99 4.60 -48.35
N THR A 174 12.30 4.38 -49.46
CA THR A 174 12.96 4.08 -50.70
C THR A 174 13.67 5.36 -51.11
N GLY A 175 14.99 5.41 -50.85
CA GLY A 175 15.85 6.50 -51.32
C GLY A 175 15.79 6.53 -52.84
N THR A 176 15.39 7.64 -53.41
CA THR A 176 15.48 7.91 -54.84
C THR A 176 16.96 7.96 -55.17
N PRO A 177 17.50 7.12 -56.08
CA PRO A 177 18.88 7.26 -56.53
C PRO A 177 19.01 8.56 -57.36
N VAL A 178 20.01 9.36 -57.03
CA VAL A 178 20.43 10.56 -57.78
C VAL A 178 21.21 10.10 -58.99
#